data_d4e842ec1d006d52cf3318d81c1eb41b
#
_entry.id   d4e842ec1d006d52cf3318d81c1eb41b
#
_cell.length_a   1.000
_cell.length_b   1.000
_cell.length_c   1.000
_cell.angle_alpha   90.00
_cell.angle_beta   90.00
_cell.angle_gamma   90.00
#
_symmetry.space_group_name_H-M   'P 1'
#
loop_
_entity.id
_entity.type
_entity.pdbx_description
1 polymer ?
#
loop_
_entity_poly.entity_id
_entity_poly.type
_entity_poly.pdbx_seq_one_letter_code
_entity_poly.pdbx_strand_id
1 'polypeptide(L)'
;MIGRRVASLAEIEHPGDYCGPVPCFCCEGEPACFFLLPNARDEGASGGQRSVNHVHFPPHTYRECADGSLEIRASLGCMPYWHGYLDQGNAWRQL
;
A
#
# COMPACT_ATOMS: atom_id res chain seq x y z
N MET A 1 3.34 12.60 -2.12
CA MET A 1 3.95 11.73 -3.15
C MET A 1 2.85 11.04 -3.95
N ILE A 2 3.02 10.91 -5.23
CA ILE A 2 2.07 10.17 -6.09
C ILE A 2 2.67 8.79 -6.35
N GLY A 3 1.91 7.75 -5.99
CA GLY A 3 2.30 6.37 -6.23
C GLY A 3 1.67 5.80 -7.48
N ARG A 4 1.58 4.46 -7.53
CA ARG A 4 1.08 3.75 -8.69
C ARG A 4 0.30 2.52 -8.25
N ARG A 5 -0.92 2.37 -8.76
CA ARG A 5 -1.70 1.16 -8.54
C ARG A 5 -1.31 0.12 -9.57
N VAL A 6 -0.89 -1.05 -9.11
CA VAL A 6 -0.47 -2.15 -9.98
C VAL A 6 -1.45 -3.31 -9.86
N ALA A 7 -1.41 -4.22 -10.84
CA ALA A 7 -2.40 -5.29 -10.93
C ALA A 7 -2.11 -6.47 -10.02
N SER A 8 -0.86 -6.69 -9.64
CA SER A 8 -0.48 -7.84 -8.82
C SER A 8 0.66 -7.49 -7.87
N LEU A 9 0.80 -8.32 -6.84
CA LEU A 9 1.87 -8.17 -5.86
C LEU A 9 3.26 -8.20 -6.53
N ALA A 10 3.42 -9.03 -7.57
CA ALA A 10 4.69 -9.14 -8.27
C ALA A 10 5.09 -7.86 -9.00
N GLU A 11 4.15 -6.97 -9.26
CA GLU A 11 4.41 -5.71 -9.95
C GLU A 11 4.74 -4.55 -9.01
N ILE A 12 4.73 -4.78 -7.71
CA ILE A 12 5.14 -3.76 -6.74
C ILE A 12 6.65 -3.64 -6.78
N GLU A 13 7.15 -2.54 -7.35
CA GLU A 13 8.58 -2.34 -7.58
C GLU A 13 9.12 -1.05 -6.97
N HIS A 14 8.29 0.00 -6.92
CA HIS A 14 8.73 1.33 -6.52
C HIS A 14 8.01 1.82 -5.27
N PRO A 15 8.64 2.68 -4.47
CA PRO A 15 7.96 3.29 -3.32
C PRO A 15 6.63 3.93 -3.73
N GLY A 16 5.58 3.62 -2.99
CA GLY A 16 4.25 4.09 -3.29
C GLY A 16 3.44 3.19 -4.21
N ASP A 17 4.03 2.13 -4.76
CA ASP A 17 3.27 1.13 -5.51
C ASP A 17 2.35 0.37 -4.57
N TYR A 18 1.13 0.08 -5.03
CA TYR A 18 0.17 -0.71 -4.26
C TYR A 18 -0.71 -1.54 -5.16
N CYS A 19 -1.21 -2.65 -4.62
CA CYS A 19 -2.22 -3.45 -5.31
C CYS A 19 -3.29 -3.88 -4.32
N GLY A 20 -4.54 -3.88 -4.78
CA GLY A 20 -5.66 -4.32 -3.97
C GLY A 20 -6.98 -3.74 -4.46
N PRO A 21 -8.12 -4.27 -3.98
CA PRO A 21 -8.18 -5.43 -3.08
C PRO A 21 -7.84 -6.73 -3.80
N VAL A 22 -7.01 -7.52 -3.17
CA VAL A 22 -6.62 -8.85 -3.68
C VAL A 22 -6.71 -9.86 -2.53
N PRO A 23 -6.87 -11.15 -2.81
CA PRO A 23 -6.88 -12.15 -1.75
C PRO A 23 -5.55 -12.17 -0.99
N CYS A 24 -5.65 -12.18 0.34
CA CYS A 24 -4.45 -12.29 1.18
C CYS A 24 -4.11 -13.77 1.39
N PHE A 25 -2.91 -14.18 1.03
CA PHE A 25 -2.49 -15.55 1.17
C PHE A 25 -2.21 -15.96 2.63
N CYS A 26 -2.02 -14.99 3.52
CA CYS A 26 -1.76 -15.28 4.95
C CYS A 26 -3.04 -15.37 5.78
N CYS A 27 -4.21 -15.04 5.23
CA CYS A 27 -5.47 -14.94 5.96
C CYS A 27 -6.63 -15.56 5.21
N GLU A 28 -6.41 -16.72 4.64
CA GLU A 28 -7.45 -17.53 3.97
C GLU A 28 -8.21 -16.79 2.87
N GLY A 29 -7.53 -15.91 2.15
CA GLY A 29 -8.12 -15.22 1.00
C GLY A 29 -8.94 -14.00 1.33
N GLU A 30 -8.90 -13.49 2.56
CA GLU A 30 -9.55 -12.22 2.89
C GLU A 30 -9.01 -11.07 2.04
N PRO A 31 -9.86 -10.11 1.63
CA PRO A 31 -9.40 -8.99 0.83
C PRO A 31 -8.33 -8.17 1.56
N ALA A 32 -7.30 -7.80 0.83
CA ALA A 32 -6.19 -7.03 1.38
C ALA A 32 -5.63 -6.06 0.34
N CYS A 33 -4.91 -5.07 0.80
CA CYS A 33 -4.11 -4.20 -0.03
C CYS A 33 -2.65 -4.36 0.37
N PHE A 34 -1.79 -4.61 -0.61
CA PHE A 34 -0.35 -4.68 -0.41
C PHE A 34 0.27 -3.40 -0.93
N PHE A 35 1.27 -2.90 -0.26
CA PHE A 35 1.88 -1.63 -0.64
C PHE A 35 3.33 -1.53 -0.21
N LEU A 36 4.11 -0.78 -0.98
CA LEU A 36 5.46 -0.40 -0.62
C LEU A 36 5.41 1.03 -0.11
N LEU A 37 5.87 1.25 1.10
CA LEU A 37 5.78 2.57 1.75
C LEU A 37 6.43 3.65 0.88
N PRO A 38 5.86 4.87 0.89
CA PRO A 38 6.40 5.95 0.06
C PRO A 38 7.85 6.33 0.35
N ASN A 39 8.31 6.06 1.58
CA ASN A 39 9.67 6.32 1.99
C ASN A 39 10.57 5.09 1.92
N ALA A 40 10.09 4.00 1.32
CA ALA A 40 10.90 2.80 1.15
C ALA A 40 12.11 3.10 0.27
N ARG A 41 13.23 2.48 0.57
CA ARG A 41 14.44 2.65 -0.23
C ARG A 41 14.36 1.74 -1.45
N ASP A 42 14.74 2.28 -2.60
CA ASP A 42 14.71 1.54 -3.87
C ASP A 42 15.69 0.38 -3.89
N GLU A 43 16.77 0.49 -3.15
CA GLU A 43 17.75 -0.57 -3.08
C GLU A 43 17.68 -1.27 -1.73
N GLY A 44 17.89 -2.57 -1.74
CA GLY A 44 18.10 -3.31 -0.53
C GLY A 44 19.39 -2.90 0.14
N ALA A 45 19.45 -1.66 0.62
CA ALA A 45 20.54 -1.22 1.45
C ALA A 45 20.58 -2.11 2.68
N SER A 46 21.76 -2.39 3.17
CA SER A 46 21.97 -3.24 4.33
C SER A 46 21.05 -2.80 5.48
N GLY A 47 20.18 -3.69 5.92
CA GLY A 47 19.22 -3.43 6.97
C GLY A 47 17.95 -2.74 6.52
N GLY A 48 17.89 -2.25 5.28
CA GLY A 48 16.70 -1.63 4.72
C GLY A 48 16.05 -2.54 3.71
N GLN A 49 15.39 -3.57 4.17
CA GLN A 49 14.64 -4.40 3.25
C GLN A 49 13.43 -3.64 2.74
N ARG A 50 13.25 -3.72 1.44
CA ARG A 50 12.01 -3.29 0.82
C ARG A 50 10.92 -4.24 1.31
N SER A 51 10.27 -3.86 2.38
CA SER A 51 9.18 -4.66 2.92
C SER A 51 7.87 -4.21 2.31
N VAL A 52 7.21 -5.13 1.64
CA VAL A 52 5.83 -4.92 1.23
C VAL A 52 4.96 -5.11 2.46
N ASN A 53 4.20 -4.08 2.80
CA ASN A 53 3.27 -4.12 3.91
C ASN A 53 1.87 -4.42 3.38
N HIS A 54 0.96 -4.80 4.27
CA HIS A 54 -0.41 -5.04 3.87
C HIS A 54 -1.39 -4.71 4.98
N VAL A 55 -2.63 -4.41 4.58
CA VAL A 55 -3.76 -4.23 5.48
C VAL A 55 -4.93 -5.02 4.94
N HIS A 56 -5.81 -5.45 5.84
CA HIS A 56 -6.99 -6.23 5.48
C HIS A 56 -8.25 -5.35 5.43
N PHE A 57 -9.21 -5.75 4.63
CA PHE A 57 -10.52 -5.16 4.55
C PHE A 57 -11.58 -6.18 5.01
N PRO A 58 -12.17 -6.08 6.23
CA PRO A 58 -11.89 -5.15 7.30
C PRO A 58 -10.61 -5.48 8.08
N PRO A 59 -10.15 -4.64 9.02
CA PRO A 59 -10.81 -3.45 9.56
C PRO A 59 -10.61 -2.16 8.75
N HIS A 60 -9.65 -2.14 7.82
CA HIS A 60 -9.54 -0.99 6.93
C HIS A 60 -10.70 -0.99 5.92
N THR A 61 -11.01 0.18 5.39
CA THR A 61 -12.03 0.33 4.36
C THR A 61 -11.41 0.96 3.12
N TYR A 62 -12.05 0.75 1.98
CA TYR A 62 -11.55 1.31 0.74
C TYR A 62 -12.69 1.82 -0.13
N ARG A 63 -12.35 2.72 -1.05
CA ARG A 63 -13.25 3.24 -2.06
C ARG A 63 -12.54 3.24 -3.40
N GLU A 64 -13.18 2.62 -4.40
CA GLU A 64 -12.70 2.69 -5.78
C GLU A 64 -13.05 4.07 -6.33
N CYS A 65 -12.06 4.80 -6.78
CA CYS A 65 -12.25 6.13 -7.32
C CYS A 65 -12.46 6.08 -8.83
N ALA A 66 -13.15 7.09 -9.38
CA ALA A 66 -13.46 7.11 -10.79
C ALA A 66 -12.23 7.17 -11.69
N ASP A 67 -11.12 7.68 -11.17
CA ASP A 67 -9.85 7.77 -11.91
C ASP A 67 -9.03 6.47 -11.88
N GLY A 68 -9.56 5.41 -11.29
CA GLY A 68 -8.87 4.13 -11.17
C GLY A 68 -7.97 4.01 -9.94
N SER A 69 -7.92 5.03 -9.10
CA SER A 69 -7.17 4.97 -7.85
C SER A 69 -8.00 4.37 -6.73
N LEU A 70 -7.34 4.05 -5.62
CA LEU A 70 -7.97 3.52 -4.42
C LEU A 70 -7.76 4.48 -3.27
N GLU A 71 -8.82 4.76 -2.52
CA GLU A 71 -8.73 5.54 -1.28
C GLU A 71 -8.90 4.59 -0.11
N ILE A 72 -7.98 4.61 0.83
CA ILE A 72 -7.99 3.67 1.97
C ILE A 72 -8.08 4.44 3.28
N ARG A 73 -8.94 3.95 4.18
CA ARG A 73 -9.11 4.39 5.56
C ARG A 73 -9.17 3.15 6.47
N ALA A 74 -8.70 3.10 7.70
CA ALA A 74 -8.00 4.17 8.37
C ALA A 74 -6.58 4.37 7.84
N SER A 75 -5.69 4.97 8.67
CA SER A 75 -4.32 5.24 8.25
C SER A 75 -3.52 3.96 8.03
N LEU A 76 -2.53 4.09 7.17
CA LEU A 76 -1.61 3.02 6.79
C LEU A 76 -0.22 3.33 7.32
N GLY A 77 0.55 2.31 7.60
CA GLY A 77 1.94 2.57 7.91
C GLY A 77 2.66 1.43 8.60
N CYS A 78 3.93 1.70 8.83
CA CYS A 78 4.82 0.86 9.62
C CYS A 78 5.54 1.78 10.60
N MET A 79 5.02 1.87 11.79
CA MET A 79 5.62 2.73 12.82
C MET A 79 6.98 2.16 13.28
N PRO A 80 7.96 3.02 13.53
CA PRO A 80 7.94 4.49 13.46
C PRO A 80 8.35 5.06 12.10
N TYR A 81 8.47 4.25 11.08
CA TYR A 81 9.11 4.64 9.82
C TYR A 81 8.22 5.54 8.95
N TRP A 82 6.94 5.24 8.88
CA TRP A 82 6.00 6.02 8.08
C TRP A 82 4.57 5.77 8.56
N HIS A 83 3.74 6.81 8.49
CA HIS A 83 2.32 6.70 8.86
C HIS A 83 1.53 7.76 8.09
N GLY A 84 0.46 7.36 7.43
CA GLY A 84 -0.33 8.29 6.63
C GLY A 84 -1.52 7.64 5.97
N TYR A 85 -1.95 8.25 4.87
CA TYR A 85 -3.13 7.83 4.13
C TYR A 85 -2.81 7.64 2.65
N LEU A 86 -3.58 6.75 2.02
CA LEU A 86 -3.65 6.67 0.57
C LEU A 86 -4.95 7.33 0.14
N ASP A 87 -4.84 8.43 -0.60
CA ASP A 87 -5.95 9.23 -1.06
C ASP A 87 -6.19 9.05 -2.55
N GLN A 88 -7.33 9.60 -3.04
CA GLN A 88 -7.66 9.61 -4.45
C GLN A 88 -6.51 10.17 -5.28
N GLY A 89 -6.31 9.61 -6.48
CA GLY A 89 -5.23 10.01 -7.37
C GLY A 89 -3.89 9.34 -7.05
N ASN A 90 -3.91 8.22 -6.32
CA ASN A 90 -2.71 7.52 -5.88
C ASN A 90 -1.82 8.40 -4.98
N ALA A 91 -2.44 9.31 -4.25
CA ALA A 91 -1.72 10.30 -3.45
C ALA A 91 -1.47 9.75 -2.04
N TRP A 92 -0.20 9.59 -1.71
CA TRP A 92 0.21 9.23 -0.36
C TRP A 92 0.40 10.49 0.46
N ARG A 93 -0.25 10.55 1.61
CA ARG A 93 -0.21 11.73 2.50
C ARG A 93 0.25 11.30 3.88
N GLN A 94 1.42 11.78 4.27
CA GLN A 94 1.99 11.49 5.58
C GLN A 94 1.28 12.29 6.67
N LEU A 95 1.00 11.64 7.79
CA LEU A 95 0.48 12.31 8.99
C LEU A 95 1.51 13.21 9.63
#